data_85ce7746f2e54e83fdfca1eb361d1f79
#
_entry.id   85ce7746f2e54e83fdfca1eb361d1f79
#
_cell.length_a   1.000
_cell.length_b   1.000
_cell.length_c   1.000
_cell.angle_alpha   90.00
_cell.angle_beta   90.00
_cell.angle_gamma   90.00
#
_symmetry.space_group_name_H-M   'P 1'
#
loop_
_entity.id
_entity.type
_entity.pdbx_description
1 polymer ?
#
loop_
_entity_poly.entity_id
_entity_poly.type
_entity_poly.pdbx_seq_one_letter_code
_entity_poly.pdbx_strand_id
1 'polypeptide(L)'
;QTQYDAVMPIAQVQNFSETSTTYSMKTTSGRSVDGSETPYVQDISFGDCLVNENNYFYSPRLVASEINENTFTGGNKSVTFAVNLSSTNDSLSPVLDTQRISLVAISNRINSPTHTNVNVTPTDYTQLFTGATGAFSFSGSTLTSTVSTIRSLMQTIGVGQYIKVEGSTTTANSGQFLVTDVTDNGTNCTITVSGVTFTSENAVSGTAISTVNLFTDEIAPVGSSAVSKYVSKAIKLALPSTFMKIRFAANIPNQSDVAVYYKTSLGSSGNLDKTKYTLATPVSTPIKVENGNETFYDIDYSLANLSQFDSVQVKLVMKSVNTSAIPRIKDLRIIACA
;
A
#
# COMPACT_ATOMS: atom_id res chain seq x y z
N GLN A 1 17.08 17.06 -8.22
CA GLN A 1 16.14 16.24 -8.98
C GLN A 1 15.40 15.34 -8.01
N THR A 2 14.08 15.36 -8.08
CA THR A 2 13.21 14.56 -7.19
C THR A 2 13.09 13.16 -7.78
N GLN A 3 13.12 12.14 -6.93
CA GLN A 3 12.77 10.78 -7.30
C GLN A 3 11.28 10.70 -7.64
N TYR A 4 10.90 9.81 -8.53
CA TYR A 4 9.50 9.55 -8.86
C TYR A 4 9.15 8.07 -8.62
N ASP A 5 7.90 7.83 -8.28
CA ASP A 5 7.36 6.52 -7.95
C ASP A 5 6.52 5.96 -9.11
N ALA A 6 6.00 6.85 -9.94
CA ALA A 6 5.21 6.48 -11.10
C ALA A 6 5.38 7.51 -12.22
N VAL A 7 5.08 7.07 -13.42
CA VAL A 7 5.11 7.92 -14.62
C VAL A 7 3.80 7.75 -15.37
N MET A 8 3.18 8.85 -15.73
CA MET A 8 1.98 8.86 -16.55
C MET A 8 2.31 9.45 -17.92
N PRO A 9 2.43 8.65 -18.97
CA PRO A 9 2.62 9.17 -20.33
C PRO A 9 1.30 9.70 -20.88
N ILE A 10 1.39 10.76 -21.63
CA ILE A 10 0.29 11.37 -22.36
C ILE A 10 0.73 11.51 -23.81
N ALA A 11 -0.01 10.90 -24.73
CA ALA A 11 0.27 10.98 -26.16
C ALA A 11 -1.03 11.05 -26.96
N GLN A 12 -0.99 11.71 -28.11
CA GLN A 12 -2.05 11.65 -29.10
C GLN A 12 -1.63 10.74 -30.24
N VAL A 13 -2.40 9.71 -30.46
CA VAL A 13 -2.15 8.69 -31.47
C VAL A 13 -3.41 8.41 -32.25
N GLN A 14 -3.29 8.24 -33.55
CA GLN A 14 -4.31 7.69 -34.41
C GLN A 14 -3.80 6.35 -34.95
N ASN A 15 -4.49 5.29 -34.60
CA ASN A 15 -4.29 3.95 -35.13
C ASN A 15 -5.45 3.58 -36.09
N PHE A 16 -5.11 2.89 -37.15
CA PHE A 16 -6.07 2.29 -38.08
C PHE A 16 -6.14 0.77 -37.82
N SER A 17 -7.10 0.07 -38.41
CA SER A 17 -7.34 -1.35 -38.16
C SER A 17 -6.12 -2.26 -38.41
N GLU A 18 -5.20 -1.86 -39.30
CA GLU A 18 -4.00 -2.63 -39.67
C GLU A 18 -2.72 -2.04 -39.10
N THR A 19 -2.86 -1.08 -38.19
CA THR A 19 -1.71 -0.38 -37.57
C THR A 19 -1.72 -0.57 -36.06
N SER A 20 -0.55 -0.54 -35.46
CA SER A 20 -0.43 -0.57 -34.01
C SER A 20 0.67 0.35 -33.51
N THR A 21 0.49 0.83 -32.30
CA THR A 21 1.48 1.64 -31.59
C THR A 21 1.77 0.97 -30.25
N THR A 22 3.03 0.64 -30.02
CA THR A 22 3.49 0.11 -28.74
C THR A 22 4.44 1.09 -28.06
N TYR A 23 4.42 1.05 -26.75
CA TYR A 23 5.21 1.97 -25.93
C TYR A 23 6.14 1.20 -25.04
N SER A 24 7.37 1.69 -24.91
CA SER A 24 8.33 1.19 -23.95
C SER A 24 8.93 2.32 -23.14
N MET A 25 9.34 2.03 -21.93
CA MET A 25 9.95 2.97 -21.04
C MET A 25 11.16 2.36 -20.37
N LYS A 26 12.23 3.12 -20.26
CA LYS A 26 13.33 2.80 -19.35
C LYS A 26 13.58 3.96 -18.40
N THR A 27 14.04 3.63 -17.23
CA THR A 27 14.47 4.60 -16.24
C THR A 27 15.95 4.38 -15.95
N THR A 28 16.65 5.47 -15.64
CA THR A 28 18.04 5.40 -15.28
C THR A 28 18.28 6.13 -13.97
N SER A 29 19.04 5.55 -13.07
CA SER A 29 19.54 6.20 -11.86
C SER A 29 20.84 6.99 -12.13
N GLY A 30 21.37 6.90 -13.33
CA GLY A 30 22.61 7.47 -13.75
C GLY A 30 23.37 6.50 -14.65
N ARG A 31 24.59 6.84 -14.98
CA ARG A 31 25.50 5.91 -15.70
C ARG A 31 26.12 4.96 -14.70
N SER A 32 26.24 3.70 -15.09
CA SER A 32 27.09 2.75 -14.40
C SER A 32 28.55 3.22 -14.40
N VAL A 33 29.36 2.64 -13.52
CA VAL A 33 30.80 3.00 -13.40
C VAL A 33 31.56 2.81 -14.74
N ASP A 34 31.11 1.87 -15.55
CA ASP A 34 31.63 1.61 -16.91
C ASP A 34 31.05 2.57 -17.97
N GLY A 35 30.20 3.50 -17.60
CA GLY A 35 29.56 4.41 -18.52
C GLY A 35 28.33 3.87 -19.26
N SER A 36 27.98 2.60 -19.02
CA SER A 36 26.80 1.99 -19.61
C SER A 36 25.51 2.55 -19.01
N GLU A 37 24.45 2.59 -19.81
CA GLU A 37 23.11 2.90 -19.30
C GLU A 37 22.41 1.62 -18.84
N THR A 38 21.56 1.76 -17.84
CA THR A 38 20.64 0.69 -17.46
C THR A 38 19.81 0.26 -18.67
N PRO A 39 19.68 -1.03 -18.97
CA PRO A 39 18.92 -1.49 -20.13
C PRO A 39 17.44 -1.10 -20.00
N TYR A 40 16.75 -1.05 -21.12
CA TYR A 40 15.30 -0.88 -21.12
C TYR A 40 14.65 -1.96 -20.27
N VAL A 41 13.78 -1.51 -19.39
CA VAL A 41 12.99 -2.40 -18.57
C VAL A 41 11.69 -2.63 -19.29
N GLN A 42 11.54 -3.77 -19.88
CA GLN A 42 10.35 -4.34 -20.52
C GLN A 42 9.42 -3.37 -21.27
N ASP A 43 8.84 -3.83 -22.36
CA ASP A 43 7.71 -3.16 -23.01
C ASP A 43 6.57 -3.01 -21.99
N ILE A 44 6.36 -1.80 -21.57
CA ILE A 44 5.25 -1.48 -20.70
C ILE A 44 4.03 -1.39 -21.60
N SER A 45 3.19 -2.41 -21.54
CA SER A 45 1.89 -2.37 -22.19
C SER A 45 1.02 -1.33 -21.47
N PHE A 46 0.74 -0.25 -22.14
CA PHE A 46 -0.26 0.73 -21.67
C PHE A 46 -1.71 0.27 -21.93
N GLY A 47 -1.92 -1.03 -22.15
CA GLY A 47 -3.18 -1.61 -22.58
C GLY A 47 -3.59 -1.09 -23.96
N ASP A 48 -4.71 -1.56 -24.45
CA ASP A 48 -5.23 -1.17 -25.75
C ASP A 48 -5.45 0.34 -25.79
N CYS A 49 -4.48 1.05 -26.36
CA CYS A 49 -4.66 2.42 -26.81
C CYS A 49 -5.49 2.39 -28.10
N LEU A 50 -6.53 1.56 -28.13
CA LEU A 50 -7.49 1.54 -29.22
C LEU A 50 -8.25 2.85 -29.17
N VAL A 51 -7.80 3.75 -29.98
CA VAL A 51 -8.55 4.93 -30.31
C VAL A 51 -9.66 4.48 -31.23
N ASN A 52 -10.87 4.62 -30.76
CA ASN A 52 -12.05 4.51 -31.61
C ASN A 52 -11.85 5.44 -32.82
N GLU A 53 -12.27 5.07 -34.01
CA GLU A 53 -12.03 5.75 -35.28
C GLU A 53 -12.27 7.27 -35.25
N ASN A 54 -13.03 7.78 -34.29
CA ASN A 54 -13.33 9.18 -34.08
C ASN A 54 -12.62 9.83 -32.90
N ASN A 55 -11.72 9.15 -32.23
CA ASN A 55 -11.09 9.66 -31.02
C ASN A 55 -9.56 9.59 -31.13
N TYR A 56 -8.93 10.74 -31.24
CA TYR A 56 -7.48 10.89 -31.38
C TYR A 56 -6.75 10.86 -30.03
N PHE A 57 -7.49 10.60 -28.93
CA PHE A 57 -6.95 10.58 -27.58
C PHE A 57 -7.20 9.23 -26.95
N TYR A 58 -6.26 8.77 -26.20
CA TYR A 58 -6.49 7.69 -25.27
C TYR A 58 -6.26 8.16 -23.84
N SER A 59 -6.89 7.51 -22.90
CA SER A 59 -6.73 7.81 -21.48
C SER A 59 -5.29 7.55 -21.06
N PRO A 60 -4.59 8.51 -20.46
CA PRO A 60 -3.26 8.30 -19.94
C PRO A 60 -3.27 7.23 -18.86
N ARG A 61 -2.22 6.42 -18.81
CA ARG A 61 -2.07 5.39 -17.79
C ARG A 61 -0.91 5.71 -16.86
N LEU A 62 -1.17 5.42 -15.58
CA LEU A 62 -0.13 5.44 -14.57
C LEU A 62 0.73 4.19 -14.72
N VAL A 63 2.03 4.37 -14.83
CA VAL A 63 3.01 3.29 -14.82
C VAL A 63 3.72 3.34 -13.50
N ALA A 64 3.45 2.37 -12.65
CA ALA A 64 4.07 2.27 -11.35
C ALA A 64 5.53 1.81 -11.49
N SER A 65 6.42 2.40 -10.71
CA SER A 65 7.84 2.07 -10.73
C SER A 65 8.14 0.64 -10.26
N GLU A 66 7.25 0.04 -9.48
CA GLU A 66 7.40 -1.35 -9.02
C GLU A 66 7.36 -2.38 -10.14
N ILE A 67 6.75 -2.06 -11.30
CA ILE A 67 6.82 -2.93 -12.48
C ILE A 67 8.28 -3.16 -12.87
N ASN A 68 9.15 -2.27 -12.45
CA ASN A 68 10.57 -2.22 -12.74
C ASN A 68 11.41 -2.26 -11.46
N GLU A 69 10.92 -2.87 -10.40
CA GLU A 69 11.51 -2.82 -9.05
C GLU A 69 12.99 -3.20 -9.01
N ASN A 70 13.40 -4.18 -9.80
CA ASN A 70 14.80 -4.61 -9.87
C ASN A 70 15.75 -3.62 -10.55
N THR A 71 15.22 -2.60 -11.21
CA THR A 71 15.99 -1.57 -11.94
C THR A 71 15.86 -0.19 -11.32
N PHE A 72 14.90 0.02 -10.45
CA PHE A 72 14.75 1.25 -9.69
C PHE A 72 15.56 1.21 -8.39
N THR A 73 16.84 1.01 -8.48
CA THR A 73 17.72 1.16 -7.33
C THR A 73 17.97 2.64 -7.08
N GLY A 74 17.29 3.18 -6.11
CA GLY A 74 17.57 4.45 -5.45
C GLY A 74 18.01 5.64 -6.32
N GLY A 75 17.13 6.59 -6.56
CA GLY A 75 17.50 7.86 -7.16
C GLY A 75 17.20 7.99 -8.64
N ASN A 76 16.17 7.32 -9.13
CA ASN A 76 15.72 7.46 -10.52
C ASN A 76 15.42 8.91 -10.86
N LYS A 77 16.16 9.45 -11.80
CA LYS A 77 16.17 10.88 -12.15
C LYS A 77 15.88 11.13 -13.61
N SER A 78 15.83 10.09 -14.40
CA SER A 78 15.58 10.21 -15.84
C SER A 78 14.67 9.08 -16.33
N VAL A 79 13.92 9.39 -17.36
CA VAL A 79 13.06 8.45 -18.07
C VAL A 79 13.30 8.62 -19.57
N THR A 80 13.40 7.51 -20.28
CA THR A 80 13.36 7.49 -21.74
C THR A 80 12.08 6.78 -22.15
N PHE A 81 11.28 7.44 -22.96
CA PHE A 81 10.04 6.93 -23.50
C PHE A 81 10.25 6.64 -24.98
N ALA A 82 9.99 5.42 -25.39
CA ALA A 82 10.10 5.00 -26.79
C ALA A 82 8.71 4.59 -27.30
N VAL A 83 8.43 4.97 -28.53
CA VAL A 83 7.19 4.63 -29.23
C VAL A 83 7.57 3.86 -30.47
N ASN A 84 7.02 2.68 -30.65
CA ASN A 84 7.18 1.86 -31.83
C ASN A 84 5.86 1.88 -32.64
N LEU A 85 5.97 2.30 -33.89
CA LEU A 85 4.88 2.36 -34.84
C LEU A 85 5.02 1.19 -35.81
N SER A 86 3.98 0.38 -35.97
CA SER A 86 3.97 -0.76 -36.88
C SER A 86 2.69 -0.80 -37.70
N SER A 87 2.80 -1.38 -38.90
CA SER A 87 1.68 -1.62 -39.80
C SER A 87 1.82 -2.93 -40.52
N THR A 88 0.71 -3.60 -40.77
CA THR A 88 0.62 -4.77 -41.66
C THR A 88 0.22 -4.37 -43.09
N ASN A 89 -0.03 -3.09 -43.32
CA ASN A 89 -0.40 -2.54 -44.61
C ASN A 89 0.63 -1.49 -45.04
N ASP A 90 1.27 -1.71 -46.17
CA ASP A 90 2.32 -0.83 -46.71
C ASP A 90 1.81 0.58 -47.07
N SER A 91 0.52 0.76 -47.17
CA SER A 91 -0.11 2.03 -47.53
C SER A 91 -0.69 2.80 -46.31
N LEU A 92 -0.61 2.21 -45.10
CA LEU A 92 -1.13 2.79 -43.87
C LEU A 92 -0.03 2.89 -42.82
N SER A 93 -0.03 3.98 -42.09
CA SER A 93 0.86 4.17 -40.94
C SER A 93 0.07 4.75 -39.77
N PRO A 94 0.36 4.33 -38.54
CA PRO A 94 -0.17 5.07 -37.38
C PRO A 94 0.42 6.47 -37.35
N VAL A 95 -0.33 7.41 -36.80
CA VAL A 95 0.09 8.81 -36.67
C VAL A 95 0.26 9.15 -35.20
N LEU A 96 1.43 9.65 -34.85
CA LEU A 96 1.75 10.14 -33.52
C LEU A 96 2.03 11.65 -33.57
N ASP A 97 1.28 12.41 -32.77
CA ASP A 97 1.55 13.84 -32.61
C ASP A 97 2.71 14.05 -31.62
N THR A 98 3.91 14.23 -32.15
CA THR A 98 5.12 14.43 -31.34
C THR A 98 5.15 15.75 -30.57
N GLN A 99 4.32 16.72 -30.93
CA GLN A 99 4.22 17.99 -30.20
C GLN A 99 3.37 17.89 -28.93
N ARG A 100 2.60 16.82 -28.82
CA ARG A 100 1.71 16.56 -27.69
C ARG A 100 2.08 15.32 -26.87
N ILE A 101 3.33 14.89 -26.97
CA ILE A 101 3.87 13.88 -26.07
C ILE A 101 4.33 14.57 -24.79
N SER A 102 3.89 14.09 -23.66
CA SER A 102 4.34 14.53 -22.36
C SER A 102 4.43 13.36 -21.38
N LEU A 103 5.28 13.51 -20.39
CA LEU A 103 5.44 12.56 -19.30
C LEU A 103 5.23 13.30 -17.98
N VAL A 104 4.29 12.84 -17.19
CA VAL A 104 4.07 13.35 -15.84
C VAL A 104 4.74 12.41 -14.87
N ALA A 105 5.81 12.86 -14.24
CA ALA A 105 6.47 12.12 -13.16
C ALA A 105 5.73 12.39 -11.84
N ILE A 106 5.39 11.32 -11.13
CA ILE A 106 4.58 11.34 -9.92
C ILE A 106 5.44 10.83 -8.77
N SER A 107 5.48 11.59 -7.69
CA SER A 107 6.03 11.14 -6.41
C SER A 107 4.90 11.02 -5.41
N ASN A 108 4.67 9.81 -4.91
CA ASN A 108 3.61 9.52 -3.97
C ASN A 108 4.04 9.90 -2.55
N ARG A 109 3.16 10.57 -1.84
CA ARG A 109 3.28 10.79 -0.40
C ARG A 109 2.41 9.77 0.32
N ILE A 110 3.00 8.63 0.60
CA ILE A 110 2.35 7.55 1.37
C ILE A 110 3.06 7.37 2.70
N ASN A 111 2.34 6.92 3.71
CA ASN A 111 2.94 6.54 4.98
C ASN A 111 3.82 5.31 4.77
N SER A 112 5.12 5.52 4.75
CA SER A 112 6.13 4.52 4.44
C SER A 112 7.32 4.68 5.36
N PRO A 113 8.01 3.59 5.72
CA PRO A 113 9.25 3.64 6.50
C PRO A 113 10.36 4.47 5.84
N THR A 114 10.32 4.61 4.52
CA THR A 114 11.30 5.38 3.75
C THR A 114 10.98 6.87 3.66
N HIS A 115 9.78 7.30 4.05
CA HIS A 115 9.43 8.70 4.09
C HIS A 115 9.88 9.34 5.40
N THR A 116 10.72 10.34 5.30
CA THR A 116 11.37 11.04 6.43
C THR A 116 10.41 11.76 7.40
N ASN A 117 9.14 11.90 7.03
CA ASN A 117 8.12 12.53 7.89
C ASN A 117 7.44 11.55 8.84
N VAL A 118 7.70 10.26 8.71
CA VAL A 118 7.27 9.24 9.66
C VAL A 118 8.44 8.98 10.58
N ASN A 119 8.39 9.52 11.80
CA ASN A 119 9.38 9.21 12.81
C ASN A 119 9.15 7.78 13.30
N VAL A 120 9.89 6.85 12.73
CA VAL A 120 9.64 5.41 12.85
C VAL A 120 10.64 4.76 13.80
N THR A 121 10.96 5.41 14.90
CA THR A 121 11.63 4.70 15.99
C THR A 121 10.55 4.25 16.96
N PRO A 122 9.99 3.06 16.80
CA PRO A 122 8.93 2.60 17.68
C PRO A 122 9.56 2.34 19.05
N THR A 123 9.04 3.00 20.06
CA THR A 123 9.44 2.79 21.45
C THR A 123 8.48 1.87 22.19
N ASP A 124 7.22 1.81 21.74
CA ASP A 124 6.15 1.08 22.40
C ASP A 124 5.75 -0.16 21.61
N TYR A 125 6.10 -1.33 22.11
CA TYR A 125 5.73 -2.61 21.55
C TYR A 125 4.65 -3.27 22.38
N THR A 126 3.64 -3.80 21.70
CA THR A 126 2.64 -4.67 22.33
C THR A 126 3.00 -6.11 22.02
N GLN A 127 3.22 -6.92 23.05
CA GLN A 127 3.46 -8.36 22.85
C GLN A 127 2.24 -9.00 22.20
N LEU A 128 2.45 -9.64 21.07
CA LEU A 128 1.40 -10.31 20.32
C LEU A 128 1.28 -11.76 20.75
N PHE A 129 2.40 -12.48 20.82
CA PHE A 129 2.45 -13.84 21.31
C PHE A 129 3.85 -14.21 21.83
N THR A 130 3.87 -15.24 22.66
CA THR A 130 5.08 -15.93 23.07
C THR A 130 4.99 -17.37 22.60
N GLY A 131 6.00 -17.83 21.89
CA GLY A 131 6.05 -19.19 21.37
C GLY A 131 6.47 -20.21 22.42
N ALA A 132 5.87 -21.40 22.37
CA ALA A 132 6.48 -22.59 22.90
C ALA A 132 7.63 -23.05 21.98
N THR A 133 8.46 -23.95 22.44
CA THR A 133 9.53 -24.50 21.59
C THR A 133 8.98 -25.08 20.30
N GLY A 134 9.51 -24.62 19.17
CA GLY A 134 9.08 -25.01 17.83
C GLY A 134 7.77 -24.42 17.35
N ALA A 135 7.19 -23.45 18.07
CA ALA A 135 5.93 -22.80 17.66
C ALA A 135 6.03 -22.01 16.36
N PHE A 136 7.22 -21.54 16.04
CA PHE A 136 7.57 -20.89 14.78
C PHE A 136 9.06 -21.05 14.50
N SER A 137 9.48 -20.73 13.29
CA SER A 137 10.88 -20.85 12.85
C SER A 137 11.35 -19.62 12.10
N PHE A 138 12.64 -19.38 12.16
CA PHE A 138 13.35 -18.35 11.42
C PHE A 138 14.14 -18.98 10.28
N SER A 139 14.13 -18.38 9.09
CA SER A 139 14.97 -18.77 7.97
C SER A 139 15.06 -17.66 6.94
N GLY A 140 16.27 -17.31 6.50
CA GLY A 140 16.47 -16.22 5.55
C GLY A 140 15.87 -14.91 6.06
N SER A 141 14.99 -14.29 5.32
CA SER A 141 14.27 -13.08 5.76
C SER A 141 12.88 -13.38 6.31
N THR A 142 12.58 -14.63 6.68
CA THR A 142 11.22 -15.05 7.03
C THR A 142 11.10 -15.63 8.42
N LEU A 143 9.93 -15.39 9.03
CA LEU A 143 9.41 -16.04 10.22
C LEU A 143 8.17 -16.84 9.80
N THR A 144 8.15 -18.15 10.09
CA THR A 144 7.06 -19.03 9.64
C THR A 144 6.49 -19.85 10.80
N SER A 145 5.16 -20.01 10.85
CA SER A 145 4.47 -20.88 11.79
C SER A 145 3.42 -21.74 11.10
N THR A 146 3.33 -23.00 11.56
CA THR A 146 2.27 -23.96 11.21
C THR A 146 1.22 -24.10 12.31
N VAL A 147 1.47 -23.54 13.49
CA VAL A 147 0.57 -23.62 14.65
C VAL A 147 -0.62 -22.69 14.45
N SER A 148 -1.83 -23.22 14.41
CA SER A 148 -3.04 -22.49 14.02
C SER A 148 -3.28 -21.21 14.85
N THR A 149 -3.06 -21.27 16.16
CA THR A 149 -3.23 -20.10 17.04
C THR A 149 -2.20 -19.01 16.76
N ILE A 150 -0.94 -19.37 16.51
CA ILE A 150 0.12 -18.44 16.14
C ILE A 150 -0.14 -17.86 14.75
N ARG A 151 -0.54 -18.68 13.79
CA ARG A 151 -0.90 -18.24 12.44
C ARG A 151 -1.98 -17.16 12.47
N SER A 152 -3.05 -17.38 13.24
CA SER A 152 -4.13 -16.39 13.37
C SER A 152 -3.63 -15.05 13.94
N LEU A 153 -2.67 -15.08 14.86
CA LEU A 153 -2.05 -13.87 15.39
C LEU A 153 -1.09 -13.23 14.39
N MET A 154 -0.29 -14.01 13.66
CA MET A 154 0.60 -13.51 12.61
C MET A 154 -0.16 -12.80 11.50
N GLN A 155 -1.34 -13.28 11.12
CA GLN A 155 -2.21 -12.64 10.13
C GLN A 155 -2.71 -11.25 10.55
N THR A 156 -2.69 -10.93 11.84
CA THR A 156 -3.05 -9.59 12.33
C THR A 156 -1.94 -8.57 12.14
N ILE A 157 -0.73 -9.02 11.81
CA ILE A 157 0.42 -8.15 11.56
C ILE A 157 0.25 -7.54 10.16
N GLY A 158 0.22 -6.23 10.11
CA GLY A 158 0.13 -5.51 8.84
C GLY A 158 1.50 -5.32 8.19
N VAL A 159 1.52 -5.35 6.87
CA VAL A 159 2.68 -4.90 6.12
C VAL A 159 2.99 -3.44 6.47
N GLY A 160 4.27 -3.14 6.65
CA GLY A 160 4.73 -1.82 7.10
C GLY A 160 4.71 -1.62 8.62
N GLN A 161 4.31 -2.61 9.40
CA GLN A 161 4.52 -2.63 10.85
C GLN A 161 5.94 -3.08 11.18
N TYR A 162 6.41 -2.69 12.36
CA TYR A 162 7.59 -3.31 12.94
C TYR A 162 7.18 -4.47 13.85
N ILE A 163 7.93 -5.55 13.78
CA ILE A 163 7.96 -6.58 14.80
C ILE A 163 9.23 -6.46 15.61
N LYS A 164 9.13 -6.78 16.91
CA LYS A 164 10.27 -6.98 17.79
C LYS A 164 10.32 -8.46 18.19
N VAL A 165 11.47 -9.06 17.97
CA VAL A 165 11.76 -10.43 18.38
C VAL A 165 12.66 -10.39 19.61
N GLU A 166 12.28 -11.08 20.66
CA GLU A 166 13.03 -11.20 21.90
C GLU A 166 13.09 -12.66 22.35
N GLY A 167 14.16 -13.04 23.03
CA GLY A 167 14.31 -14.38 23.59
C GLY A 167 14.72 -15.46 22.59
N SER A 168 15.15 -15.12 21.39
CA SER A 168 15.82 -16.06 20.48
C SER A 168 17.19 -16.46 21.05
N THR A 169 17.61 -17.72 20.88
CA THR A 169 18.96 -18.16 21.27
C THR A 169 20.03 -17.58 20.36
N THR A 170 19.66 -17.27 19.13
CA THR A 170 20.57 -16.64 18.18
C THR A 170 20.39 -15.13 18.23
N THR A 171 21.41 -14.43 18.66
CA THR A 171 21.38 -12.95 18.80
C THR A 171 20.97 -12.24 17.51
N ALA A 172 21.39 -12.75 16.35
CA ALA A 172 21.03 -12.19 15.05
C ALA A 172 19.52 -12.25 14.75
N ASN A 173 18.78 -13.16 15.39
CA ASN A 173 17.33 -13.27 15.24
C ASN A 173 16.55 -12.37 16.19
N SER A 174 17.22 -11.71 17.14
CA SER A 174 16.59 -10.78 18.08
C SER A 174 16.79 -9.35 17.60
N GLY A 175 15.73 -8.55 17.67
CA GLY A 175 15.79 -7.15 17.22
C GLY A 175 14.45 -6.63 16.73
N GLN A 176 14.52 -5.51 16.03
CA GLN A 176 13.37 -4.84 15.44
C GLN A 176 13.44 -4.98 13.91
N PHE A 177 12.38 -5.47 13.31
CA PHE A 177 12.35 -5.76 11.87
C PHE A 177 11.09 -5.19 11.24
N LEU A 178 11.26 -4.58 10.07
CA LEU A 178 10.15 -4.07 9.28
C LEU A 178 9.49 -5.22 8.51
N VAL A 179 8.19 -5.39 8.67
CA VAL A 179 7.40 -6.37 7.93
C VAL A 179 7.13 -5.86 6.52
N THR A 180 7.54 -6.63 5.53
CA THR A 180 7.35 -6.32 4.11
C THR A 180 6.28 -7.18 3.46
N ASP A 181 6.00 -8.36 4.02
CA ASP A 181 4.94 -9.23 3.52
C ASP A 181 4.41 -10.14 4.64
N VAL A 182 3.14 -10.52 4.53
CA VAL A 182 2.48 -11.50 5.40
C VAL A 182 1.60 -12.40 4.53
N THR A 183 1.99 -13.66 4.40
CA THR A 183 1.29 -14.64 3.57
C THR A 183 0.83 -15.83 4.39
N ASP A 184 -0.44 -16.20 4.27
CA ASP A 184 -0.98 -17.45 4.83
C ASP A 184 -1.55 -18.33 3.71
N ASN A 185 -1.02 -19.54 3.56
CA ASN A 185 -1.46 -20.50 2.54
C ASN A 185 -2.41 -21.58 3.07
N GLY A 186 -2.97 -21.39 4.28
CA GLY A 186 -3.86 -22.36 4.92
C GLY A 186 -3.12 -23.41 5.77
N THR A 187 -1.86 -23.71 5.48
CA THR A 187 -1.02 -24.63 6.24
C THR A 187 -0.01 -23.90 7.11
N ASN A 188 0.62 -22.87 6.58
CA ASN A 188 1.56 -22.04 7.31
C ASN A 188 1.29 -20.55 7.05
N CYS A 189 1.64 -19.71 8.02
CA CYS A 189 1.73 -18.27 7.85
C CYS A 189 3.20 -17.86 7.90
N THR A 190 3.60 -17.06 6.94
CA THR A 190 4.96 -16.53 6.79
C THR A 190 4.94 -15.02 6.85
N ILE A 191 5.78 -14.45 7.71
CA ILE A 191 6.08 -13.01 7.74
C ILE A 191 7.45 -12.81 7.11
N THR A 192 7.51 -11.95 6.11
CA THR A 192 8.77 -11.52 5.50
C THR A 192 9.19 -10.16 6.07
N VAL A 193 10.45 -10.01 6.38
CA VAL A 193 11.00 -8.77 6.92
C VAL A 193 12.16 -8.25 6.07
N SER A 194 12.44 -6.95 6.17
CA SER A 194 13.55 -6.33 5.46
C SER A 194 14.78 -6.15 6.34
N GLY A 195 15.93 -6.05 5.69
CA GLY A 195 17.19 -5.63 6.32
C GLY A 195 17.86 -6.68 7.21
N VAL A 196 17.39 -7.93 7.19
CA VAL A 196 17.97 -9.01 7.99
C VAL A 196 18.00 -10.32 7.20
N THR A 197 19.00 -11.14 7.47
CA THR A 197 19.01 -12.56 7.14
C THR A 197 19.08 -13.33 8.47
N PHE A 198 17.95 -13.93 8.84
CA PHE A 198 17.88 -14.76 10.03
C PHE A 198 18.77 -15.98 9.90
N THR A 199 19.41 -16.35 10.97
CA THR A 199 19.98 -17.68 11.11
C THR A 199 18.87 -18.69 11.32
N SER A 200 18.89 -19.82 10.64
CA SER A 200 17.87 -20.85 10.77
C SER A 200 17.78 -21.34 12.20
N GLU A 201 16.62 -21.18 12.81
CA GLU A 201 16.35 -21.53 14.20
C GLU A 201 14.87 -21.82 14.38
N ASN A 202 14.55 -22.83 15.19
CA ASN A 202 13.20 -22.99 15.74
C ASN A 202 13.08 -22.18 17.03
N ALA A 203 11.95 -21.55 17.24
CA ALA A 203 11.69 -20.80 18.46
C ALA A 203 11.91 -21.67 19.69
N VAL A 204 12.61 -21.11 20.67
CA VAL A 204 12.72 -21.68 22.01
C VAL A 204 11.57 -21.18 22.88
N SER A 205 11.29 -21.88 23.98
CA SER A 205 10.27 -21.44 24.94
C SER A 205 10.59 -20.03 25.45
N GLY A 206 9.61 -19.14 25.34
CA GLY A 206 9.77 -17.75 25.75
C GLY A 206 10.19 -16.79 24.62
N THR A 207 10.48 -17.27 23.40
CA THR A 207 10.69 -16.37 22.26
C THR A 207 9.42 -15.58 22.01
N ALA A 208 9.47 -14.27 22.14
CA ALA A 208 8.33 -13.38 22.05
C ALA A 208 8.35 -12.57 20.77
N ILE A 209 7.19 -12.40 20.17
CA ILE A 209 6.96 -11.47 19.06
C ILE A 209 6.03 -10.36 19.56
N SER A 210 6.51 -9.14 19.43
CA SER A 210 5.76 -7.92 19.74
C SER A 210 5.57 -7.11 18.47
N THR A 211 4.51 -6.32 18.40
CA THR A 211 4.23 -5.45 17.26
C THR A 211 4.05 -4.01 17.70
N VAL A 212 4.34 -3.11 16.79
CA VAL A 212 4.02 -1.69 16.96
C VAL A 212 3.36 -1.18 15.69
N ASN A 213 2.38 -0.31 15.85
CA ASN A 213 1.86 0.44 14.73
C ASN A 213 2.86 1.53 14.32
N LEU A 214 3.09 1.65 13.01
CA LEU A 214 3.92 2.72 12.43
C LEU A 214 3.45 4.13 12.81
N PHE A 215 2.20 4.29 13.23
CA PHE A 215 1.54 5.58 13.50
C PHE A 215 0.86 5.53 14.86
N THR A 216 1.66 5.60 15.91
CA THR A 216 1.16 5.64 17.30
C THR A 216 0.32 6.89 17.59
N ASP A 217 0.50 7.96 16.82
CA ASP A 217 -0.17 9.25 17.02
C ASP A 217 -1.49 9.39 16.26
N GLU A 218 -1.93 8.38 15.53
CA GLU A 218 -3.17 8.46 14.74
C GLU A 218 -4.44 8.42 15.58
N ILE A 219 -4.33 8.17 16.87
CA ILE A 219 -5.42 8.28 17.84
C ILE A 219 -5.66 9.72 18.33
N ALA A 220 -4.75 10.64 18.09
CA ALA A 220 -4.89 12.03 18.54
C ALA A 220 -6.18 12.67 17.99
N PRO A 221 -6.90 13.48 18.80
CA PRO A 221 -8.17 14.11 18.38
C PRO A 221 -8.03 15.01 17.15
N VAL A 222 -6.91 15.72 17.07
CA VAL A 222 -6.55 16.66 16.00
C VAL A 222 -5.08 16.48 15.69
N GLY A 223 -4.69 16.70 14.45
CA GLY A 223 -3.31 16.51 14.01
C GLY A 223 -3.05 15.06 13.65
N SER A 224 -1.97 14.50 14.15
CA SER A 224 -1.42 13.18 13.86
C SER A 224 -0.35 13.16 12.79
N SER A 225 0.57 12.18 12.87
CA SER A 225 1.80 12.13 12.08
C SER A 225 1.63 11.61 10.66
N ALA A 226 0.55 10.86 10.37
CA ALA A 226 0.33 10.29 9.06
C ALA A 226 0.23 11.35 7.96
N VAL A 227 1.05 11.20 6.92
CA VAL A 227 1.10 12.13 5.77
C VAL A 227 0.03 11.81 4.72
N SER A 228 -0.37 10.54 4.62
CA SER A 228 -1.44 10.07 3.74
C SER A 228 -2.63 9.63 4.57
N LYS A 229 -3.59 10.52 4.71
CA LYS A 229 -4.84 10.27 5.44
C LYS A 229 -5.99 11.05 4.83
N TYR A 230 -7.15 10.46 4.90
CA TYR A 230 -8.42 11.11 4.63
C TYR A 230 -9.20 11.24 5.93
N VAL A 231 -9.72 12.41 6.20
CA VAL A 231 -10.58 12.68 7.36
C VAL A 231 -11.93 13.19 6.85
N SER A 232 -13.00 12.47 7.18
CA SER A 232 -14.35 12.92 6.80
C SER A 232 -14.71 14.21 7.49
N LYS A 233 -15.70 14.90 6.96
CA LYS A 233 -16.38 15.95 7.74
C LYS A 233 -17.01 15.32 8.98
N ALA A 234 -17.13 16.10 10.05
CA ALA A 234 -17.98 15.73 11.19
C ALA A 234 -19.44 15.64 10.72
N ILE A 235 -20.06 14.50 10.96
CA ILE A 235 -21.44 14.24 10.59
C ILE A 235 -22.28 14.30 11.86
N LYS A 236 -23.32 15.13 11.86
CA LYS A 236 -24.33 15.21 12.94
C LYS A 236 -25.54 14.38 12.52
N LEU A 237 -25.96 13.46 13.38
CA LEU A 237 -27.15 12.64 13.19
C LEU A 237 -28.40 13.38 13.73
N ALA A 238 -29.53 13.12 13.12
CA ALA A 238 -30.82 13.66 13.60
C ALA A 238 -31.26 12.97 14.90
N LEU A 239 -30.94 11.67 15.05
CA LEU A 239 -31.22 10.89 16.25
C LEU A 239 -29.94 10.21 16.71
N PRO A 240 -29.73 10.04 18.03
CA PRO A 240 -28.59 9.34 18.54
C PRO A 240 -28.60 7.85 18.16
N SER A 241 -27.42 7.27 17.94
CA SER A 241 -27.21 5.88 17.58
C SER A 241 -26.22 5.19 18.54
N THR A 242 -26.28 3.85 18.60
CA THR A 242 -25.31 3.01 19.29
C THR A 242 -24.61 2.03 18.34
N PHE A 243 -24.91 2.16 17.03
CA PHE A 243 -24.37 1.31 15.98
C PHE A 243 -23.88 2.16 14.82
N MET A 244 -22.75 1.74 14.24
CA MET A 244 -22.23 2.36 13.01
C MET A 244 -21.63 1.29 12.09
N LYS A 245 -21.94 1.38 10.81
CA LYS A 245 -21.28 0.63 9.75
C LYS A 245 -20.47 1.58 8.87
N ILE A 246 -19.20 1.24 8.62
CA ILE A 246 -18.36 1.93 7.65
C ILE A 246 -18.12 0.96 6.52
N ARG A 247 -18.35 1.38 5.30
CA ARG A 247 -18.14 0.59 4.09
C ARG A 247 -17.48 1.42 3.02
N PHE A 248 -16.54 0.84 2.32
CA PHE A 248 -15.92 1.42 1.12
C PHE A 248 -15.38 0.33 0.21
N ALA A 249 -15.19 0.66 -1.05
CA ALA A 249 -14.48 -0.20 -1.98
C ALA A 249 -13.00 0.22 -2.04
N ALA A 250 -12.11 -0.75 -1.92
CA ALA A 250 -10.67 -0.49 -1.98
C ALA A 250 -9.95 -1.45 -2.93
N ASN A 251 -8.96 -0.90 -3.61
CA ASN A 251 -7.89 -1.65 -4.26
C ASN A 251 -6.67 -1.50 -3.35
N ILE A 252 -6.26 -2.59 -2.73
CA ILE A 252 -5.14 -2.60 -1.77
C ILE A 252 -4.05 -3.50 -2.35
N PRO A 253 -3.04 -2.94 -3.01
CA PRO A 253 -1.90 -3.71 -3.52
C PRO A 253 -1.19 -4.49 -2.41
N ASN A 254 -0.52 -5.58 -2.78
CA ASN A 254 0.44 -6.22 -1.91
C ASN A 254 1.43 -5.17 -1.39
N GLN A 255 1.96 -5.36 -0.18
CA GLN A 255 2.85 -4.39 0.49
C GLN A 255 2.18 -3.07 0.93
N SER A 256 0.87 -2.93 0.76
CA SER A 256 0.13 -1.75 1.21
C SER A 256 -1.04 -2.11 2.12
N ASP A 257 -1.59 -1.12 2.82
CA ASP A 257 -2.70 -1.33 3.75
C ASP A 257 -3.50 -0.05 4.02
N VAL A 258 -4.69 -0.21 4.59
CA VAL A 258 -5.58 0.87 5.01
C VAL A 258 -6.03 0.65 6.45
N ALA A 259 -5.72 1.57 7.33
CA ALA A 259 -6.24 1.58 8.69
C ALA A 259 -7.41 2.56 8.80
N VAL A 260 -8.49 2.11 9.43
CA VAL A 260 -9.71 2.92 9.63
C VAL A 260 -9.84 3.30 11.09
N TYR A 261 -10.02 4.57 11.33
CA TYR A 261 -10.25 5.11 12.66
C TYR A 261 -11.58 5.85 12.68
N TYR A 262 -12.22 5.83 13.82
CA TYR A 262 -13.46 6.59 14.04
C TYR A 262 -13.43 7.28 15.39
N LYS A 263 -14.22 8.33 15.54
CA LYS A 263 -14.55 8.94 16.81
C LYS A 263 -16.01 9.36 16.81
N THR A 264 -16.63 9.28 17.96
CA THR A 264 -18.04 9.59 18.18
C THR A 264 -18.20 10.49 19.39
N SER A 265 -19.22 11.31 19.41
CA SER A 265 -19.59 12.09 20.59
C SER A 265 -21.11 12.27 20.67
N LEU A 266 -21.61 12.54 21.88
CA LEU A 266 -22.98 12.91 22.12
C LEU A 266 -23.04 14.41 22.52
N GLY A 267 -23.97 15.14 21.94
CA GLY A 267 -24.16 16.56 22.21
C GLY A 267 -23.58 17.47 21.12
N SER A 268 -22.90 18.56 21.47
CA SER A 268 -22.40 19.50 20.47
C SER A 268 -21.22 18.92 19.65
N SER A 269 -21.17 19.20 18.36
CA SER A 269 -20.08 18.75 17.46
C SER A 269 -18.67 19.20 17.91
N GLY A 270 -18.58 20.25 18.73
CA GLY A 270 -17.31 20.70 19.31
C GLY A 270 -16.63 19.69 20.24
N ASN A 271 -17.35 18.68 20.73
CA ASN A 271 -16.76 17.61 21.52
C ASN A 271 -15.91 16.66 20.68
N LEU A 272 -16.18 16.52 19.37
CA LEU A 272 -15.38 15.67 18.49
C LEU A 272 -13.91 16.09 18.44
N ASP A 273 -13.62 17.38 18.50
CA ASP A 273 -12.23 17.88 18.45
C ASP A 273 -11.41 17.52 19.68
N LYS A 274 -12.08 17.13 20.78
CA LYS A 274 -11.46 16.67 22.02
C LYS A 274 -11.46 15.14 22.14
N THR A 275 -12.24 14.45 21.30
CA THR A 275 -12.40 12.99 21.36
C THR A 275 -11.28 12.31 20.56
N LYS A 276 -10.60 11.36 21.21
CA LYS A 276 -9.58 10.53 20.54
C LYS A 276 -10.25 9.61 19.51
N TYR A 277 -9.48 9.32 18.46
CA TYR A 277 -9.87 8.30 17.50
C TYR A 277 -9.66 6.91 18.08
N THR A 278 -10.50 5.98 17.68
CA THR A 278 -10.41 4.55 17.98
C THR A 278 -10.17 3.80 16.66
N LEU A 279 -9.21 2.87 16.66
CA LEU A 279 -8.97 1.99 15.52
C LEU A 279 -10.17 1.04 15.37
N ALA A 280 -10.70 0.94 14.16
CA ALA A 280 -11.76 0.00 13.80
C ALA A 280 -11.14 -1.30 13.27
N THR A 281 -11.79 -2.43 13.60
CA THR A 281 -11.42 -3.75 13.05
C THR A 281 -12.38 -4.10 11.91
N PRO A 282 -11.90 -4.49 10.74
CA PRO A 282 -12.77 -4.90 9.63
C PRO A 282 -13.51 -6.20 9.98
N VAL A 283 -14.69 -6.41 9.38
CA VAL A 283 -15.50 -7.64 9.57
C VAL A 283 -14.77 -8.87 9.02
N SER A 284 -14.00 -8.70 7.96
CA SER A 284 -13.14 -9.71 7.38
C SER A 284 -11.82 -9.09 6.96
N THR A 285 -10.77 -9.89 6.89
CA THR A 285 -9.46 -9.42 6.40
C THR A 285 -9.60 -8.86 4.98
N PRO A 286 -9.12 -7.64 4.73
CA PRO A 286 -9.16 -7.04 3.41
C PRO A 286 -8.41 -7.89 2.37
N ILE A 287 -9.02 -8.05 1.20
CA ILE A 287 -8.39 -8.76 0.09
C ILE A 287 -7.29 -7.88 -0.51
N LYS A 288 -6.09 -8.44 -0.58
CA LYS A 288 -4.95 -7.82 -1.28
C LYS A 288 -4.98 -8.19 -2.76
N VAL A 289 -4.47 -7.29 -3.58
CA VAL A 289 -4.37 -7.51 -5.03
C VAL A 289 -2.91 -7.45 -5.47
N GLU A 290 -2.61 -8.13 -6.57
CA GLU A 290 -1.32 -7.97 -7.23
C GLU A 290 -1.15 -6.53 -7.73
N ASN A 291 0.09 -6.07 -7.72
CA ASN A 291 0.42 -4.74 -8.24
C ASN A 291 0.00 -4.64 -9.72
N GLY A 292 -0.63 -3.52 -10.07
CA GLY A 292 -1.18 -3.32 -11.39
C GLY A 292 -2.60 -3.87 -11.61
N ASN A 293 -3.14 -4.66 -10.67
CA ASN A 293 -4.54 -5.07 -10.70
C ASN A 293 -5.44 -3.89 -10.30
N GLU A 294 -6.48 -3.64 -11.10
CA GLU A 294 -7.40 -2.52 -10.88
C GLU A 294 -8.72 -2.93 -10.17
N THR A 295 -8.81 -4.17 -9.68
CA THR A 295 -10.01 -4.67 -9.01
C THR A 295 -10.18 -4.02 -7.63
N PHE A 296 -11.39 -3.58 -7.33
CA PHE A 296 -11.78 -3.06 -6.03
C PHE A 296 -12.63 -4.08 -5.29
N TYR A 297 -12.37 -4.24 -4.00
CA TYR A 297 -13.14 -5.11 -3.11
C TYR A 297 -13.82 -4.29 -2.02
N ASP A 298 -15.05 -4.67 -1.69
CA ASP A 298 -15.79 -4.04 -0.60
C ASP A 298 -15.19 -4.43 0.76
N ILE A 299 -15.00 -3.44 1.63
CA ILE A 299 -14.52 -3.63 2.98
C ILE A 299 -15.55 -3.07 3.95
N ASP A 300 -15.97 -3.89 4.89
CA ASP A 300 -16.98 -3.58 5.88
C ASP A 300 -16.38 -3.51 7.29
N TYR A 301 -16.80 -2.52 8.03
CA TYR A 301 -16.58 -2.38 9.48
C TYR A 301 -17.95 -2.29 10.14
N SER A 302 -18.20 -3.15 11.11
CA SER A 302 -19.44 -3.17 11.89
C SER A 302 -19.13 -2.89 13.35
N LEU A 303 -19.53 -1.72 13.81
CA LEU A 303 -19.22 -1.20 15.13
C LEU A 303 -20.50 -1.20 15.96
N ALA A 304 -20.71 -2.25 16.73
CA ALA A 304 -21.87 -2.43 17.60
C ALA A 304 -21.53 -2.08 19.05
N ASN A 305 -22.57 -1.88 19.84
CA ASN A 305 -22.47 -1.59 21.29
C ASN A 305 -21.62 -0.36 21.61
N LEU A 306 -21.62 0.62 20.73
CA LEU A 306 -20.99 1.92 20.99
C LEU A 306 -21.77 2.68 22.06
N SER A 307 -21.06 3.51 22.82
CA SER A 307 -21.75 4.53 23.63
C SER A 307 -22.63 5.38 22.71
N GLN A 308 -23.81 5.76 23.19
CA GLN A 308 -24.74 6.57 22.42
C GLN A 308 -24.07 7.81 21.87
N PHE A 309 -24.23 8.06 20.57
CA PHE A 309 -23.61 9.20 19.87
C PHE A 309 -24.58 9.82 18.86
N ASP A 310 -24.40 11.09 18.62
CA ASP A 310 -25.10 11.84 17.59
C ASP A 310 -24.16 12.56 16.62
N SER A 311 -22.86 12.45 16.86
CA SER A 311 -21.83 13.04 16.00
C SER A 311 -20.73 12.03 15.76
N VAL A 312 -20.26 11.94 14.51
CA VAL A 312 -19.26 10.96 14.08
C VAL A 312 -18.27 11.58 13.09
N GLN A 313 -17.04 11.14 13.16
CA GLN A 313 -15.99 11.43 12.17
C GLN A 313 -15.16 10.18 11.94
N VAL A 314 -14.83 9.90 10.68
CA VAL A 314 -14.03 8.76 10.25
C VAL A 314 -12.72 9.24 9.64
N LYS A 315 -11.65 8.53 9.91
CA LYS A 315 -10.32 8.76 9.34
C LYS A 315 -9.80 7.48 8.71
N LEU A 316 -9.34 7.57 7.46
CA LEU A 316 -8.66 6.50 6.73
C LEU A 316 -7.19 6.86 6.63
N VAL A 317 -6.32 5.94 7.00
CA VAL A 317 -4.86 6.11 6.95
C VAL A 317 -4.30 5.08 5.99
N MET A 318 -3.70 5.55 4.91
CA MET A 318 -3.12 4.69 3.88
C MET A 318 -1.63 4.54 4.12
N LYS A 319 -1.13 3.32 4.03
CA LYS A 319 0.28 2.99 4.26
C LYS A 319 0.79 2.00 3.23
N SER A 320 2.07 2.06 2.92
CA SER A 320 2.75 1.12 2.04
C SER A 320 4.24 1.05 2.37
N VAL A 321 4.87 -0.09 2.17
CA VAL A 321 6.33 -0.22 2.18
C VAL A 321 6.94 0.06 0.80
N ASN A 322 6.11 0.10 -0.23
CA ASN A 322 6.47 0.46 -1.59
C ASN A 322 5.69 1.71 -2.00
N THR A 323 6.37 2.81 -2.26
CA THR A 323 5.75 4.10 -2.61
C THR A 323 5.03 4.07 -3.97
N SER A 324 5.30 3.08 -4.79
CA SER A 324 4.60 2.86 -6.06
C SER A 324 3.32 2.03 -5.91
N ALA A 325 3.23 1.19 -4.87
CA ALA A 325 2.07 0.34 -4.56
C ALA A 325 1.14 1.04 -3.54
N ILE A 326 0.31 1.96 -4.01
CA ILE A 326 -0.57 2.77 -3.15
C ILE A 326 -2.00 2.24 -3.11
N PRO A 327 -2.63 2.20 -1.93
CA PRO A 327 -4.05 1.87 -1.85
C PRO A 327 -4.91 2.91 -2.55
N ARG A 328 -5.96 2.46 -3.22
CA ARG A 328 -6.98 3.32 -3.83
C ARG A 328 -8.32 3.05 -3.16
N ILE A 329 -9.06 4.10 -2.81
CA ILE A 329 -10.32 3.99 -2.08
C ILE A 329 -11.39 4.77 -2.82
N LYS A 330 -12.60 4.18 -2.89
CA LYS A 330 -13.78 4.83 -3.44
C LYS A 330 -15.05 4.44 -2.66
N ASP A 331 -16.12 5.14 -2.88
CA ASP A 331 -17.47 4.83 -2.38
C ASP A 331 -17.57 4.71 -0.84
N LEU A 332 -16.87 5.59 -0.11
CA LEU A 332 -16.95 5.61 1.35
C LEU A 332 -18.38 5.94 1.82
N ARG A 333 -18.95 5.06 2.62
CA ARG A 333 -20.26 5.20 3.25
C ARG A 333 -20.14 5.00 4.75
N ILE A 334 -20.78 5.89 5.50
CA ILE A 334 -20.90 5.82 6.94
C ILE A 334 -22.39 5.74 7.25
N ILE A 335 -22.85 4.64 7.85
CA ILE A 335 -24.23 4.35 8.13
C ILE A 335 -24.37 4.20 9.64
N ALA A 336 -25.17 5.04 10.26
CA ALA A 336 -25.56 4.91 11.65
C ALA A 336 -27.05 4.56 11.71
N CYS A 337 -27.38 3.56 12.51
CA CYS A 337 -28.76 3.14 12.74
C CYS A 337 -29.13 3.45 14.19
N ALA A 338 -30.31 4.06 14.36
CA ALA A 338 -30.89 4.36 15.67
C ALA A 338 -31.59 3.11 16.23
#